data_d65b5c2bc1ef39853240123147a335a6
#
_entry.id   d65b5c2bc1ef39853240123147a335a6
#
_cell.length_a   1.000
_cell.length_b   1.000
_cell.length_c   1.000
_cell.angle_alpha   90.00
_cell.angle_beta   90.00
_cell.angle_gamma   90.00
#
_symmetry.space_group_name_H-M   'P 1'
#
loop_
_entity.id
_entity.type
_entity.pdbx_description
1 polymer ?
#
loop_
_entity_poly.entity_id
_entity_poly.type
_entity_poly.pdbx_seq_one_letter_code
_entity_poly.pdbx_strand_id
1 'polypeptide(L)'
;MYYLALNPAVQSKLQEELDEALGRESDPIASSEIVKRLPYLGAVINEALRLYSLSSMGLPRIVPEGGVQVSGKFFPEGTVLSVPSYTIHRDPEIWGNDVEAFRPERWLEQDQAGIQKTFNPFSYGPRSVTIKIRNCFAEGSNQIDSC
;
A
#
# COMPACT_ATOMS: atom_id res chain seq x y z
N MET A 1 -8.22 2.14 11.62
CA MET A 1 -8.60 2.25 13.07
C MET A 1 -8.33 0.96 13.85
N TYR A 2 -8.72 -0.24 13.39
CA TYR A 2 -8.52 -1.51 14.14
C TYR A 2 -7.08 -1.72 14.61
N TYR A 3 -6.10 -1.65 13.71
CA TYR A 3 -4.69 -1.86 14.08
C TYR A 3 -4.14 -0.79 15.03
N LEU A 4 -4.58 0.45 14.93
CA LEU A 4 -4.17 1.51 15.85
C LEU A 4 -4.70 1.25 17.27
N ALA A 5 -5.94 0.77 17.39
CA ALA A 5 -6.50 0.43 18.69
C ALA A 5 -5.75 -0.72 19.39
N LEU A 6 -5.17 -1.65 18.62
CA LEU A 6 -4.35 -2.75 19.13
C LEU A 6 -2.89 -2.37 19.39
N ASN A 7 -2.45 -1.24 18.89
CA ASN A 7 -1.05 -0.79 18.98
C ASN A 7 -0.95 0.64 19.54
N PRO A 8 -1.14 0.85 20.84
CA PRO A 8 -1.16 2.19 21.46
C PRO A 8 0.12 3.00 21.22
N ALA A 9 1.29 2.34 21.16
CA ALA A 9 2.55 3.02 20.89
C ALA A 9 2.59 3.64 19.48
N VAL A 10 2.08 2.92 18.47
CA VAL A 10 1.95 3.44 17.10
C VAL A 10 0.94 4.59 17.05
N GLN A 11 -0.16 4.46 17.79
CA GLN A 11 -1.17 5.51 17.88
C GLN A 11 -0.60 6.79 18.49
N SER A 12 0.14 6.70 19.61
CA SER A 12 0.76 7.87 20.25
C SER A 12 1.76 8.57 19.33
N LYS A 13 2.62 7.79 18.66
CA LYS A 13 3.59 8.35 17.71
C LYS A 13 2.93 9.03 16.51
N LEU A 14 1.84 8.45 16.00
CA LEU A 14 1.05 9.10 14.94
C LEU A 14 0.39 10.38 15.43
N GLN A 15 -0.13 10.38 16.65
CA GLN A 15 -0.74 11.56 17.24
C GLN A 15 0.28 12.69 17.42
N GLU A 16 1.50 12.39 17.85
CA GLU A 16 2.60 13.34 17.98
C GLU A 16 2.93 14.00 16.62
N GLU A 17 3.06 13.19 15.55
CA GLU A 17 3.29 13.74 14.19
C GLU A 17 2.14 14.65 13.73
N LEU A 18 0.89 14.26 14.00
CA LEU A 18 -0.28 15.07 13.64
C LEU A 18 -0.36 16.37 14.45
N ASP A 19 -0.12 16.31 15.76
CA ASP A 19 -0.16 17.47 16.64
C ASP A 19 0.95 18.48 16.31
N GLU A 20 2.14 17.98 15.93
CA GLU A 20 3.25 18.82 15.49
C GLU A 20 2.94 19.52 14.15
N ALA A 21 2.36 18.79 13.20
CA ALA A 21 2.13 19.30 11.85
C ALA A 21 0.89 20.20 11.74
N LEU A 22 -0.17 19.89 12.48
CA LEU A 22 -1.44 20.62 12.42
C LEU A 22 -1.50 21.74 13.46
N GLY A 23 -0.65 21.67 14.49
CA GLY A 23 -0.68 22.60 15.60
C GLY A 23 -2.00 22.55 16.36
N ARG A 24 -2.25 23.61 17.14
CA ARG A 24 -3.54 23.82 17.81
C ARG A 24 -4.45 24.74 17.00
N GLU A 25 -4.37 24.65 15.68
CA GLU A 25 -5.24 25.43 14.83
C GLU A 25 -6.71 25.05 15.02
N SER A 26 -7.56 26.05 15.04
CA SER A 26 -9.01 25.91 15.22
C SER A 26 -9.71 25.35 13.98
N ASP A 27 -9.00 25.13 12.88
CA ASP A 27 -9.58 24.59 11.66
C ASP A 27 -9.60 23.06 11.74
N PRO A 28 -10.79 22.43 11.73
CA PRO A 28 -10.92 20.98 11.80
C PRO A 28 -10.49 20.25 10.52
N ILE A 29 -10.14 20.99 9.46
CA ILE A 29 -9.81 20.41 8.15
C ILE A 29 -8.35 20.65 7.81
N ALA A 30 -7.54 19.56 7.90
CA ALA A 30 -6.16 19.59 7.46
C ALA A 30 -6.06 19.81 5.95
N SER A 31 -5.17 20.71 5.51
CA SER A 31 -4.93 20.90 4.09
C SER A 31 -4.24 19.66 3.49
N SER A 32 -4.53 19.33 2.22
CA SER A 32 -3.92 18.21 1.54
C SER A 32 -2.38 18.32 1.43
N GLU A 33 -1.86 19.55 1.41
CA GLU A 33 -0.42 19.84 1.36
C GLU A 33 0.29 19.43 2.66
N ILE A 34 -0.34 19.64 3.81
CA ILE A 34 0.19 19.21 5.10
C ILE A 34 0.16 17.68 5.19
N VAL A 35 -0.98 17.08 4.88
CA VAL A 35 -1.17 15.62 4.96
C VAL A 35 -0.16 14.84 4.09
N LYS A 36 0.19 15.36 2.90
CA LYS A 36 1.19 14.77 2.01
C LYS A 36 2.61 14.74 2.60
N ARG A 37 2.90 15.58 3.58
CA ARG A 37 4.23 15.71 4.19
C ARG A 37 4.38 14.90 5.48
N LEU A 38 3.41 14.06 5.82
CA LEU A 38 3.40 13.23 7.03
C LEU A 38 3.89 11.81 6.72
N PRO A 39 5.19 11.53 6.86
CA PRO A 39 5.76 10.24 6.47
C PRO A 39 5.24 9.10 7.34
N TYR A 40 5.03 9.33 8.63
CA TYR A 40 4.55 8.29 9.53
C TYR A 40 3.07 7.95 9.29
N LEU A 41 2.25 8.97 9.01
CA LEU A 41 0.87 8.75 8.57
C LEU A 41 0.81 7.88 7.30
N GLY A 42 1.65 8.19 6.31
CA GLY A 42 1.78 7.40 5.09
C GLY A 42 2.17 5.94 5.38
N ALA A 43 3.15 5.74 6.27
CA ALA A 43 3.61 4.44 6.71
C ALA A 43 2.51 3.64 7.41
N VAL A 44 1.74 4.26 8.30
CA VAL A 44 0.60 3.66 9.01
C VAL A 44 -0.49 3.21 8.02
N ILE A 45 -0.81 4.04 7.03
CA ILE A 45 -1.81 3.70 6.00
C ILE A 45 -1.33 2.52 5.15
N ASN A 46 -0.09 2.56 4.69
CA ASN A 46 0.48 1.49 3.86
C ASN A 46 0.54 0.17 4.63
N GLU A 47 0.93 0.17 5.89
CA GLU A 47 0.98 -1.02 6.73
C GLU A 47 -0.43 -1.60 6.98
N ALA A 48 -1.41 -0.74 7.19
CA ALA A 48 -2.79 -1.16 7.31
C ALA A 48 -3.30 -1.82 6.01
N LEU A 49 -2.97 -1.24 4.85
CA LEU A 49 -3.33 -1.79 3.54
C LEU A 49 -2.57 -3.08 3.22
N ARG A 50 -1.33 -3.24 3.69
CA ARG A 50 -0.57 -4.48 3.55
C ARG A 50 -1.23 -5.62 4.30
N LEU A 51 -1.55 -5.42 5.58
CA LEU A 51 -2.17 -6.45 6.42
C LEU A 51 -3.64 -6.68 6.09
N TYR A 52 -4.36 -5.66 5.65
CA TYR A 52 -5.75 -5.74 5.25
C TYR A 52 -5.93 -5.25 3.81
N SER A 53 -5.47 -6.07 2.87
CA SER A 53 -5.64 -5.78 1.44
C SER A 53 -7.09 -5.98 1.01
N LEU A 54 -7.65 -4.97 0.33
CA LEU A 54 -9.01 -5.03 -0.22
C LEU A 54 -9.17 -6.14 -1.27
N SER A 55 -8.09 -6.48 -1.99
CA SER A 55 -8.03 -7.54 -2.99
C SER A 55 -7.33 -8.79 -2.48
N SER A 56 -7.61 -9.22 -1.24
CA SER A 56 -6.92 -10.33 -0.57
C SER A 56 -6.83 -11.59 -1.42
N MET A 57 -7.92 -11.97 -2.08
CA MET A 57 -7.99 -13.15 -2.97
C MET A 57 -7.46 -12.88 -4.39
N GLY A 58 -7.06 -11.64 -4.67
CA GLY A 58 -6.72 -11.19 -6.01
C GLY A 58 -7.95 -11.00 -6.90
N LEU A 59 -7.70 -10.46 -8.10
CA LEU A 59 -8.75 -10.26 -9.11
C LEU A 59 -8.58 -11.32 -10.21
N PRO A 60 -9.56 -12.21 -10.43
CA PRO A 60 -9.46 -13.26 -11.42
C PRO A 60 -9.37 -12.67 -12.84
N ARG A 61 -8.53 -13.28 -13.66
CA ARG A 61 -8.33 -12.97 -15.08
C ARG A 61 -8.48 -14.26 -15.88
N ILE A 62 -9.24 -14.19 -16.95
CA ILE A 62 -9.37 -15.29 -17.89
C ILE A 62 -8.27 -15.14 -18.94
N VAL A 63 -7.54 -16.23 -19.17
CA VAL A 63 -6.52 -16.29 -20.22
C VAL A 63 -7.19 -16.16 -21.58
N PRO A 64 -6.74 -15.21 -22.43
CA PRO A 64 -7.32 -14.96 -23.74
C PRO A 64 -7.01 -16.10 -24.73
N GLU A 65 -7.64 -16.00 -25.91
CA GLU A 65 -7.36 -16.87 -27.06
C GLU A 65 -5.86 -16.95 -27.35
N GLY A 66 -5.37 -18.14 -27.66
CA GLY A 66 -3.94 -18.41 -27.85
C GLY A 66 -3.16 -18.74 -26.58
N GLY A 67 -3.76 -18.59 -25.40
CA GLY A 67 -3.09 -18.88 -24.14
C GLY A 67 -2.08 -17.80 -23.71
N VAL A 68 -1.40 -18.03 -22.59
CA VAL A 68 -0.35 -17.11 -22.06
C VAL A 68 0.76 -17.92 -21.39
N GLN A 69 1.97 -17.43 -21.51
CA GLN A 69 3.13 -17.97 -20.79
C GLN A 69 3.49 -17.05 -19.61
N VAL A 70 3.49 -17.61 -18.39
CA VAL A 70 3.86 -16.88 -17.17
C VAL A 70 4.93 -17.68 -16.43
N SER A 71 6.06 -17.08 -16.14
CA SER A 71 7.18 -17.70 -15.42
C SER A 71 7.58 -19.08 -15.98
N GLY A 72 7.63 -19.21 -17.32
CA GLY A 72 7.99 -20.45 -18.00
C GLY A 72 6.90 -21.53 -18.06
N LYS A 73 5.72 -21.27 -17.50
CA LYS A 73 4.55 -22.18 -17.59
C LYS A 73 3.53 -21.64 -18.58
N PHE A 74 3.06 -22.52 -19.46
CA PHE A 74 1.99 -22.20 -20.40
C PHE A 74 0.61 -22.45 -19.75
N PHE A 75 -0.27 -21.48 -19.89
CA PHE A 75 -1.67 -21.55 -19.47
C PHE A 75 -2.56 -21.45 -20.70
N PRO A 76 -3.40 -22.46 -20.97
CA PRO A 76 -4.28 -22.45 -22.12
C PRO A 76 -5.41 -21.42 -21.95
N GLU A 77 -6.03 -21.09 -23.08
CA GLU A 77 -7.24 -20.25 -23.14
C GLU A 77 -8.30 -20.72 -22.16
N GLY A 78 -9.03 -19.76 -21.58
CA GLY A 78 -10.09 -20.03 -20.61
C GLY A 78 -9.60 -20.34 -19.19
N THR A 79 -8.30 -20.53 -18.98
CA THR A 79 -7.75 -20.70 -17.63
C THR A 79 -7.99 -19.43 -16.80
N VAL A 80 -8.43 -19.59 -15.56
CA VAL A 80 -8.59 -18.46 -14.61
C VAL A 80 -7.33 -18.32 -13.78
N LEU A 81 -6.66 -17.17 -13.88
CA LEU A 81 -5.48 -16.82 -13.11
C LEU A 81 -5.81 -15.69 -12.12
N SER A 82 -5.24 -15.74 -10.94
CA SER A 82 -5.36 -14.69 -9.93
C SER A 82 -4.05 -14.57 -9.14
N VAL A 83 -3.76 -13.36 -8.69
CA VAL A 83 -2.61 -13.07 -7.83
C VAL A 83 -3.14 -12.56 -6.50
N PRO A 84 -3.15 -13.38 -5.43
CA PRO A 84 -3.69 -12.98 -4.14
C PRO A 84 -2.73 -12.03 -3.44
N SER A 85 -3.16 -10.79 -3.22
CA SER A 85 -2.38 -9.80 -2.49
C SER A 85 -2.10 -10.23 -1.05
N TYR A 86 -3.00 -10.97 -0.44
CA TYR A 86 -2.82 -11.51 0.90
C TYR A 86 -1.53 -12.31 1.05
N THR A 87 -1.25 -13.21 0.09
CA THR A 87 -0.04 -14.05 0.10
C THR A 87 1.22 -13.22 -0.12
N ILE A 88 1.20 -12.35 -1.15
CA ILE A 88 2.37 -11.51 -1.47
C ILE A 88 2.71 -10.55 -0.33
N HIS A 89 1.69 -9.96 0.30
CA HIS A 89 1.90 -9.00 1.39
C HIS A 89 2.33 -9.67 2.71
N ARG A 90 2.39 -11.01 2.76
CA ARG A 90 2.84 -11.80 3.93
C ARG A 90 3.99 -12.73 3.61
N ASP A 91 4.64 -12.55 2.49
CA ASP A 91 5.81 -13.33 2.14
C ASP A 91 7.02 -12.90 3.00
N PRO A 92 7.58 -13.79 3.84
CA PRO A 92 8.71 -13.45 4.69
C PRO A 92 9.99 -13.08 3.92
N GLU A 93 10.15 -13.59 2.70
CA GLU A 93 11.31 -13.25 1.85
C GLU A 93 11.27 -11.79 1.40
N ILE A 94 10.06 -11.20 1.32
CA ILE A 94 9.86 -9.80 0.91
C ILE A 94 9.75 -8.88 2.11
N TRP A 95 8.99 -9.29 3.12
CA TRP A 95 8.58 -8.42 4.24
C TRP A 95 9.31 -8.68 5.55
N GLY A 96 10.16 -9.72 5.61
CA GLY A 96 10.87 -10.12 6.83
C GLY A 96 10.05 -11.08 7.70
N ASN A 97 10.67 -11.59 8.77
CA ASN A 97 10.03 -12.61 9.63
C ASN A 97 8.86 -12.09 10.48
N ASP A 98 8.72 -10.78 10.60
CA ASP A 98 7.67 -10.10 11.36
C ASP A 98 6.47 -9.71 10.50
N VAL A 99 6.18 -10.51 9.47
CA VAL A 99 5.13 -10.21 8.46
C VAL A 99 3.73 -10.00 9.02
N GLU A 100 3.41 -10.62 10.15
CA GLU A 100 2.10 -10.47 10.81
C GLU A 100 2.05 -9.28 11.78
N ALA A 101 3.20 -8.69 12.12
CA ALA A 101 3.25 -7.54 13.01
C ALA A 101 2.82 -6.26 12.28
N PHE A 102 2.01 -5.45 12.96
CA PHE A 102 1.68 -4.10 12.50
C PHE A 102 2.84 -3.16 12.86
N ARG A 103 3.78 -2.97 11.93
CA ARG A 103 5.01 -2.18 12.11
C ARG A 103 5.17 -1.15 10.99
N PRO A 104 4.61 0.05 11.15
CA PRO A 104 4.73 1.12 10.15
C PRO A 104 6.17 1.52 9.84
N GLU A 105 7.10 1.36 10.78
CA GLU A 105 8.50 1.71 10.64
C GLU A 105 9.17 1.03 9.44
N ARG A 106 8.71 -0.18 9.04
CA ARG A 106 9.25 -0.88 7.86
C ARG A 106 9.20 -0.05 6.59
N TRP A 107 8.25 0.86 6.47
CA TRP A 107 8.09 1.74 5.31
C TRP A 107 9.09 2.90 5.30
N LEU A 108 9.73 3.17 6.44
CA LEU A 108 10.71 4.24 6.60
C LEU A 108 12.15 3.72 6.62
N GLU A 109 12.35 2.44 6.98
CA GLU A 109 13.67 1.82 7.20
C GLU A 109 14.18 1.04 5.97
N GLN A 110 13.30 0.47 5.17
CA GLN A 110 13.65 -0.46 4.09
C GLN A 110 13.82 0.25 2.74
N ASP A 111 14.55 -0.41 1.83
CA ASP A 111 14.62 0.01 0.44
C ASP A 111 13.23 0.00 -0.20
N GLN A 112 12.68 1.17 -0.37
CA GLN A 112 11.33 1.36 -0.87
C GLN A 112 11.13 0.83 -2.29
N ALA A 113 12.18 0.75 -3.09
CA ALA A 113 12.08 0.29 -4.48
C ALA A 113 11.69 -1.19 -4.60
N GLY A 114 12.17 -2.05 -3.68
CA GLY A 114 11.78 -3.47 -3.60
C GLY A 114 10.35 -3.65 -3.13
N ILE A 115 10.00 -2.96 -2.06
CA ILE A 115 8.67 -3.01 -1.45
C ILE A 115 7.58 -2.48 -2.39
N GLN A 116 7.83 -1.37 -3.07
CA GLN A 116 6.88 -0.75 -4.00
C GLN A 116 6.50 -1.67 -5.16
N LYS A 117 7.41 -2.51 -5.65
CA LYS A 117 7.13 -3.46 -6.73
C LYS A 117 6.17 -4.57 -6.32
N THR A 118 6.18 -4.94 -5.05
CA THR A 118 5.38 -6.05 -4.50
C THR A 118 4.13 -5.59 -3.78
N PHE A 119 4.10 -4.32 -3.37
CA PHE A 119 2.96 -3.71 -2.69
C PHE A 119 1.88 -3.31 -3.69
N ASN A 120 0.81 -4.08 -3.77
CA ASN A 120 -0.28 -3.89 -4.72
C ASN A 120 -1.68 -3.92 -4.09
N PRO A 121 -1.97 -3.09 -3.09
CA PRO A 121 -3.24 -3.13 -2.37
C PRO A 121 -4.46 -2.85 -3.27
N PHE A 122 -4.25 -2.20 -4.41
CA PHE A 122 -5.28 -1.82 -5.38
C PHE A 122 -5.14 -2.50 -6.75
N SER A 123 -4.37 -3.60 -6.82
CA SER A 123 -4.07 -4.33 -8.06
C SER A 123 -3.21 -3.53 -9.05
N TYR A 124 -2.84 -4.16 -10.16
CA TYR A 124 -2.05 -3.57 -11.24
C TYR A 124 -2.78 -3.68 -12.59
N GLY A 125 -2.37 -2.83 -13.55
CA GLY A 125 -2.82 -2.87 -14.94
C GLY A 125 -4.08 -2.05 -15.20
N PRO A 126 -4.70 -2.20 -16.39
CA PRO A 126 -5.80 -1.35 -16.86
C PRO A 126 -7.06 -1.37 -15.99
N ARG A 127 -7.19 -2.38 -15.13
CA ARG A 127 -8.31 -2.51 -14.18
C ARG A 127 -7.88 -2.24 -12.74
N SER A 128 -6.68 -1.69 -12.52
CA SER A 128 -6.29 -1.21 -11.19
C SER A 128 -7.22 -0.07 -10.80
N VAL A 129 -7.63 -0.06 -9.53
CA VAL A 129 -8.33 1.11 -9.01
C VAL A 129 -7.30 2.23 -8.92
N THR A 130 -7.35 3.14 -9.88
CA THR A 130 -6.54 4.36 -9.87
C THR A 130 -7.12 5.34 -8.87
N ILE A 131 -7.04 5.00 -7.59
CA ILE A 131 -7.18 6.01 -6.56
C ILE A 131 -5.87 6.80 -6.63
N LYS A 132 -5.93 8.03 -7.11
CA LYS A 132 -4.79 8.98 -7.16
C LYS A 132 -4.13 9.24 -5.79
N ILE A 133 -4.66 8.70 -4.72
CA ILE A 133 -4.07 8.69 -3.37
C ILE A 133 -2.65 8.09 -3.37
N ARG A 134 -2.36 7.11 -4.24
CA ARG A 134 -1.05 6.47 -4.30
C ARG A 134 0.08 7.44 -4.64
N ASN A 135 -0.15 8.41 -5.50
CA ASN A 135 0.87 9.40 -5.88
C ASN A 135 0.97 10.57 -4.88
N CYS A 136 -0.02 10.76 -4.02
CA CYS A 136 0.07 11.78 -2.99
C CYS A 136 1.07 11.46 -1.87
N PHE A 137 1.36 10.18 -1.63
CA PHE A 137 2.26 9.75 -0.55
C PHE A 137 3.62 9.22 -1.04
N ALA A 138 3.78 8.88 -2.33
CA ALA A 138 4.98 8.22 -2.85
C ALA A 138 5.93 9.11 -3.65
N GLU A 139 5.52 10.28 -4.09
CA GLU A 139 6.35 11.17 -4.91
C GLU A 139 6.52 12.53 -4.25
N GLY A 140 7.61 12.65 -3.47
CA GLY A 140 8.23 13.92 -3.16
C GLY A 140 9.00 14.49 -4.38
N SER A 141 8.54 14.27 -5.61
CA SER A 141 9.16 14.81 -6.83
C SER A 141 8.11 15.40 -7.76
N ASN A 142 8.28 16.70 -7.99
CA ASN A 142 7.64 17.55 -8.98
C ASN A 142 7.22 16.82 -10.27
N GLN A 143 5.92 16.59 -10.45
CA GLN A 143 5.30 16.71 -11.77
C GLN A 143 3.78 16.73 -11.61
N ILE A 144 3.25 17.93 -11.37
CA ILE A 144 1.84 18.24 -11.58
C ILE A 144 1.79 18.90 -12.97
N ASP A 145 1.70 18.09 -14.01
CA ASP A 145 1.21 18.56 -15.30
C ASP A 145 0.56 17.40 -16.02
N SER A 146 -0.63 17.65 -16.49
CA SER A 146 -1.53 16.79 -17.29
C SER A 146 -2.47 15.85 -16.52
N CYS A 147 -3.57 16.43 -16.10
CA CYS A 147 -4.91 15.81 -16.15
C CYS A 147 -5.82 16.69 -16.97
#